data_b616f2879924464ef96a79f1049393bb
#
_entry.id   b616f2879924464ef96a79f1049393bb
#
_cell.length_a   1.000
_cell.length_b   1.000
_cell.length_c   1.000
_cell.angle_alpha   90.00
_cell.angle_beta   90.00
_cell.angle_gamma   90.00
#
_symmetry.space_group_name_H-M   'P 1'
#
loop_
_entity.id
_entity.type
_entity.pdbx_description
1 polymer ?
#
loop_
_entity_poly.entity_id
_entity_poly.type
_entity_poly.pdbx_seq_one_letter_code
_entity_poly.pdbx_strand_id
1 'polypeptide(L)'
;MHVATHTLPDLFHELPSEDTIHAMAESFKALADPTRLRILALLFAGERCVGDLADHLEVTQSAISHQLRILRNLDIVRYRKVGREVYYALADDHVREILERTFEHILHDRGGTI
;
A
#
# COMPACT_ATOMS: atom_id res chain seq x y z
N MET A 1 -17.81 0.82 9.42
CA MET A 1 -17.60 1.54 9.58
C MET A 1 -17.65 2.11 10.26
N HIS A 2 -17.29 2.52 10.36
CA HIS A 2 -17.35 3.16 10.78
C HIS A 2 -17.11 4.08 10.80
N VAL A 3 -16.83 4.50 10.63
CA VAL A 3 -16.69 5.36 10.56
C VAL A 3 -16.89 6.34 10.88
N ALA A 4 -16.55 6.69 10.95
CA ALA A 4 -16.75 7.71 11.35
C ALA A 4 -17.44 8.43 10.97
N THR A 5 -17.61 8.36 11.16
CA THR A 5 -18.30 8.90 11.15
C THR A 5 -18.58 10.05 10.48
N HIS A 6 -18.40 10.78 10.60
CA HIS A 6 -18.82 11.96 10.24
C HIS A 6 -18.50 12.39 8.99
N THR A 7 -17.82 11.92 8.56
CA THR A 7 -17.11 12.73 7.81
C THR A 7 -17.27 12.59 6.37
N LEU A 8 -17.66 11.44 5.81
CA LEU A 8 -17.82 11.32 4.36
C LEU A 8 -18.88 12.28 3.80
N PRO A 9 -20.03 12.48 4.45
CA PRO A 9 -20.97 13.50 3.95
C PRO A 9 -20.37 14.89 3.92
N ASP A 10 -19.55 15.24 4.92
CA ASP A 10 -18.91 16.55 4.94
C ASP A 10 -17.93 16.71 3.79
N LEU A 11 -17.24 15.64 3.41
CA LEU A 11 -16.31 15.69 2.29
C LEU A 11 -17.00 15.95 0.97
N PHE A 12 -18.26 15.53 0.82
CA PHE A 12 -19.00 15.81 -0.41
C PHE A 12 -19.45 17.25 -0.54
N HIS A 13 -19.51 17.97 0.56
CA HIS A 13 -19.95 19.36 0.55
C HIS A 13 -18.83 20.37 0.58
N GLU A 14 -17.66 19.95 1.04
CA GLU A 14 -16.51 20.83 1.17
C GLU A 14 -15.26 20.13 0.69
N LEU A 15 -14.31 20.90 0.20
CA LEU A 15 -13.00 20.36 -0.12
C LEU A 15 -12.25 20.10 1.17
N PRO A 16 -11.51 18.99 1.25
CA PRO A 16 -10.59 18.78 2.36
C PRO A 16 -9.53 19.89 2.38
N SER A 17 -8.84 20.03 3.49
CA SER A 17 -7.77 21.03 3.59
C SER A 17 -6.65 20.73 2.59
N GLU A 18 -5.86 21.78 2.28
CA GLU A 18 -4.72 21.61 1.39
C GLU A 18 -3.74 20.55 1.89
N ASP A 19 -3.52 20.50 3.21
CA ASP A 19 -2.63 19.49 3.78
C ASP A 19 -3.18 18.09 3.54
N THR A 20 -4.48 17.89 3.69
CA THR A 20 -5.10 16.60 3.45
C THR A 20 -4.99 16.21 1.98
N ILE A 21 -5.29 17.15 1.07
CA ILE A 21 -5.17 16.90 -0.36
C ILE A 21 -3.73 16.53 -0.73
N HIS A 22 -2.76 17.27 -0.18
CA HIS A 22 -1.36 16.99 -0.46
C HIS A 22 -0.98 15.58 0.02
N ALA A 23 -1.40 15.21 1.23
CA ALA A 23 -1.12 13.88 1.78
C ALA A 23 -1.74 12.77 0.92
N MET A 24 -2.96 12.98 0.46
CA MET A 24 -3.63 12.03 -0.44
C MET A 24 -2.86 11.89 -1.75
N ALA A 25 -2.46 13.02 -2.32
CA ALA A 25 -1.72 13.02 -3.58
C ALA A 25 -0.39 12.26 -3.45
N GLU A 26 0.33 12.46 -2.34
CA GLU A 26 1.57 11.74 -2.09
C GLU A 26 1.34 10.24 -1.94
N SER A 27 0.26 9.85 -1.27
CA SER A 27 -0.08 8.44 -1.12
C SER A 27 -0.40 7.79 -2.46
N PHE A 28 -1.22 8.44 -3.27
CA PHE A 28 -1.55 7.89 -4.60
C PHE A 28 -0.34 7.85 -5.51
N LYS A 29 0.54 8.85 -5.41
CA LYS A 29 1.76 8.87 -6.18
C LYS A 29 2.65 7.67 -5.84
N ALA A 30 2.74 7.32 -4.56
CA ALA A 30 3.49 6.15 -4.13
C ALA A 30 2.89 4.86 -4.68
N LEU A 31 1.56 4.78 -4.74
CA LEU A 31 0.88 3.62 -5.27
C LEU A 31 0.96 3.52 -6.79
N ALA A 32 1.30 4.60 -7.47
CA ALA A 32 1.32 4.64 -8.94
C ALA A 32 2.65 4.17 -9.53
N ASP A 33 3.44 3.44 -8.77
CA ASP A 33 4.73 2.92 -9.23
C ASP A 33 4.65 1.38 -9.38
N PRO A 34 4.99 0.83 -10.55
CA PRO A 34 4.86 -0.62 -10.76
C PRO A 34 5.64 -1.47 -9.77
N THR A 35 6.86 -1.07 -9.41
CA THR A 35 7.66 -1.85 -8.45
C THR A 35 7.00 -1.87 -7.09
N ARG A 36 6.51 -0.72 -6.63
CA ARG A 36 5.82 -0.64 -5.35
C ARG A 36 4.53 -1.43 -5.36
N LEU A 37 3.79 -1.39 -6.48
CA LEU A 37 2.57 -2.20 -6.60
C LEU A 37 2.87 -3.69 -6.53
N ARG A 38 3.98 -4.14 -7.12
CA ARG A 38 4.38 -5.55 -7.01
C ARG A 38 4.69 -5.93 -5.57
N ILE A 39 5.40 -5.08 -4.84
CA ILE A 39 5.67 -5.30 -3.43
C ILE A 39 4.35 -5.40 -2.65
N LEU A 40 3.46 -4.46 -2.87
CA LEU A 40 2.19 -4.42 -2.16
C LEU A 40 1.32 -5.62 -2.49
N ALA A 41 1.34 -6.09 -3.73
CA ALA A 41 0.61 -7.28 -4.13
C ALA A 41 1.12 -8.52 -3.37
N LEU A 42 2.44 -8.64 -3.19
CA LEU A 42 2.99 -9.73 -2.41
C LEU A 42 2.61 -9.61 -0.94
N LEU A 43 2.64 -8.41 -0.39
CA LEU A 43 2.24 -8.17 1.00
C LEU A 43 0.74 -8.36 1.23
N PHE A 44 -0.05 -8.18 0.18
CA PHE A 44 -1.48 -8.44 0.27
C PHE A 44 -1.74 -9.91 0.60
N ALA A 45 -0.90 -10.80 0.09
CA ALA A 45 -1.01 -12.22 0.37
C ALA A 45 -0.54 -12.58 1.79
N GLY A 46 0.26 -11.73 2.41
CA GLY A 46 0.73 -11.97 3.76
C GLY A 46 2.04 -11.26 4.06
N GLU A 47 2.43 -11.28 5.31
CA GLU A 47 3.65 -10.67 5.79
C GLU A 47 4.89 -11.35 5.17
N ARG A 48 5.91 -10.56 4.80
CA ARG A 48 7.11 -11.08 4.17
C ARG A 48 8.36 -10.30 4.61
N CYS A 49 9.49 -10.97 4.64
CA CYS A 49 10.77 -10.30 4.92
C CYS A 49 11.36 -9.75 3.63
N VAL A 50 12.35 -8.85 3.78
CA VAL A 50 13.00 -8.18 2.65
C VAL A 50 13.61 -9.18 1.67
N GLY A 51 14.29 -10.22 2.20
CA GLY A 51 14.90 -11.23 1.35
C GLY A 51 13.89 -11.95 0.47
N ASP A 52 12.75 -12.28 1.05
CA ASP A 52 11.69 -12.98 0.32
C ASP A 52 11.13 -12.11 -0.81
N LEU A 53 10.90 -10.83 -0.53
CA LEU A 53 10.42 -9.89 -1.55
C LEU A 53 11.45 -9.73 -2.67
N ALA A 54 12.72 -9.60 -2.30
CA ALA A 54 13.79 -9.44 -3.28
C ALA A 54 13.88 -10.66 -4.20
N ASP A 55 13.77 -11.85 -3.63
CA ASP A 55 13.81 -13.09 -4.41
C ASP A 55 12.64 -13.19 -5.37
N HIS A 56 11.43 -12.90 -4.90
CA HIS A 56 10.24 -12.96 -5.75
C HIS A 56 10.31 -11.99 -6.93
N LEU A 57 10.84 -10.80 -6.68
CA LEU A 57 10.86 -9.75 -7.69
C LEU A 57 12.17 -9.71 -8.47
N GLU A 58 13.12 -10.58 -8.14
CA GLU A 58 14.41 -10.69 -8.82
C GLU A 58 15.16 -9.36 -8.84
N VAL A 59 15.19 -8.70 -7.70
CA VAL A 59 15.92 -7.46 -7.49
C VAL A 59 16.76 -7.57 -6.23
N THR A 60 17.62 -6.58 -5.98
CA THR A 60 18.47 -6.61 -4.79
C THR A 60 17.67 -6.27 -3.54
N GLN A 61 18.15 -6.75 -2.40
CA GLN A 61 17.55 -6.39 -1.12
C GLN A 61 17.67 -4.88 -0.87
N SER A 62 18.74 -4.27 -1.33
CA SER A 62 18.93 -2.83 -1.21
C SER A 62 17.83 -2.07 -1.94
N ALA A 63 17.48 -2.51 -3.15
CA ALA A 63 16.41 -1.88 -3.93
C ALA A 63 15.07 -2.01 -3.23
N ILE A 64 14.78 -3.20 -2.70
CA ILE A 64 13.54 -3.44 -1.95
C ILE A 64 13.49 -2.58 -0.69
N SER A 65 14.59 -2.54 0.07
CA SER A 65 14.64 -1.74 1.29
C SER A 65 14.37 -0.27 1.02
N HIS A 66 14.89 0.24 -0.09
CA HIS A 66 14.66 1.63 -0.49
C HIS A 66 13.17 1.89 -0.75
N GLN A 67 12.52 1.00 -1.49
CA GLN A 67 11.10 1.12 -1.79
C GLN A 67 10.24 0.98 -0.53
N LEU A 68 10.58 0.04 0.34
CA LEU A 68 9.83 -0.15 1.59
C LEU A 68 9.95 1.05 2.51
N ARG A 69 11.10 1.74 2.50
CA ARG A 69 11.26 2.95 3.31
C ARG A 69 10.29 4.03 2.87
N ILE A 70 10.14 4.20 1.56
CA ILE A 70 9.19 5.18 1.01
C ILE A 70 7.77 4.83 1.45
N LEU A 71 7.38 3.56 1.31
CA LEU A 71 6.04 3.11 1.66
C LEU A 71 5.80 3.23 3.17
N ARG A 72 6.81 2.96 3.99
CA ARG A 72 6.69 3.08 5.44
C ARG A 72 6.52 4.53 5.86
N ASN A 73 7.26 5.44 5.24
CA ASN A 73 7.17 6.86 5.57
C ASN A 73 5.78 7.44 5.26
N LEU A 74 5.04 6.80 4.38
CA LEU A 74 3.69 7.20 4.02
C LEU A 74 2.63 6.36 4.74
N ASP A 75 3.05 5.56 5.70
CA ASP A 75 2.16 4.69 6.48
C ASP A 75 1.35 3.71 5.62
N ILE A 76 1.93 3.26 4.51
CA ILE A 76 1.31 2.27 3.63
C ILE A 76 1.71 0.86 4.05
N VAL A 77 2.92 0.72 4.61
CA VAL A 77 3.37 -0.55 5.17
C VAL A 77 3.88 -0.32 6.58
N ARG A 78 3.87 -1.39 7.37
CA ARG A 78 4.47 -1.41 8.70
C ARG A 78 5.47 -2.56 8.76
N TYR A 79 6.32 -2.56 9.78
CA TYR A 79 7.30 -3.64 9.92
C TYR A 79 7.42 -4.07 11.38
N ARG A 80 8.00 -5.25 11.55
CA ARG A 80 8.40 -5.75 12.87
C ARG A 80 9.68 -6.55 12.73
N LYS A 81 10.46 -6.57 13.78
CA LYS A 81 11.71 -7.32 13.80
C LYS A 81 11.49 -8.66 14.49
N VAL A 82 12.04 -9.71 13.91
CA VAL A 82 12.06 -11.04 14.52
C VAL A 82 13.49 -11.54 14.37
N GLY A 83 14.24 -11.48 15.47
CA GLY A 83 15.66 -11.79 15.40
C GLY A 83 16.41 -10.84 14.49
N ARG A 84 17.04 -11.37 13.46
CA ARG A 84 17.78 -10.57 12.47
C ARG A 84 16.93 -10.20 11.27
N GLU A 85 15.72 -10.76 11.18
CA GLU A 85 14.85 -10.52 10.05
C GLU A 85 13.91 -9.35 10.34
N VAL A 86 13.57 -8.63 9.28
CA VAL A 86 12.57 -7.57 9.36
C VAL A 86 11.43 -7.98 8.43
N TYR A 87 10.24 -8.11 9.00
CA TYR A 87 9.05 -8.50 8.26
C TYR A 87 8.17 -7.29 8.00
N TYR A 88 7.66 -7.20 6.79
CA TYR A 88 6.79 -6.11 6.39
C TYR A 88 5.39 -6.62 6.12
N ALA A 89 4.41 -5.77 6.38
CA ALA A 89 3.00 -6.07 6.13
C ALA A 89 2.31 -4.79 5.68
N LEU A 90 1.12 -4.92 5.11
CA LEU A 90 0.30 -3.75 4.84
C LEU A 90 -0.03 -3.08 6.17
N ALA A 91 -0.06 -1.75 6.17
CA ALA A 91 -0.17 -0.99 7.42
C ALA A 91 -1.47 -1.25 8.17
N ASP A 92 -2.58 -1.33 7.44
CA ASP A 92 -3.89 -1.51 8.06
C ASP A 92 -4.92 -1.99 7.03
N ASP A 93 -6.14 -2.14 7.49
CA ASP A 93 -7.24 -2.62 6.65
C ASP A 93 -7.66 -1.60 5.60
N HIS A 94 -7.43 -0.32 5.82
CA HIS A 94 -7.74 0.70 4.83
C HIS A 94 -6.87 0.52 3.59
N VAL A 95 -5.57 0.32 3.78
CA VAL A 95 -4.64 0.08 2.67
C VAL A 95 -5.03 -1.20 1.95
N ARG A 96 -5.33 -2.25 2.70
CA ARG A 96 -5.74 -3.53 2.12
C ARG A 96 -6.98 -3.36 1.25
N GLU A 97 -7.94 -2.62 1.74
CA GLU A 97 -9.22 -2.42 1.04
C GLU A 97 -9.04 -1.64 -0.25
N ILE A 98 -8.19 -0.60 -0.23
CA ILE A 98 -7.89 0.16 -1.44
C ILE A 98 -7.28 -0.74 -2.52
N LEU A 99 -6.32 -1.58 -2.13
CA LEU A 99 -5.70 -2.50 -3.07
C LEU A 99 -6.69 -3.53 -3.59
N GLU A 100 -7.49 -4.10 -2.70
CA GLU A 100 -8.47 -5.10 -3.07
C GLU A 100 -9.49 -4.55 -4.05
N ARG A 101 -10.03 -3.39 -3.77
CA ARG A 101 -11.02 -2.74 -4.65
C ARG A 101 -10.41 -2.42 -6.00
N THR A 102 -9.17 -1.96 -6.01
CA THR A 102 -8.50 -1.63 -7.27
C THR A 102 -8.25 -2.89 -8.09
N PHE A 103 -7.78 -3.96 -7.46
CA PHE A 103 -7.59 -5.25 -8.13
C PHE A 103 -8.90 -5.75 -8.72
N GLU A 104 -9.97 -5.72 -7.92
CA GLU A 104 -11.29 -6.16 -8.38
C GLU A 104 -11.75 -5.36 -9.59
N HIS A 105 -11.57 -4.07 -9.54
CA HIS A 105 -11.98 -3.19 -10.62
C HIS A 105 -11.23 -3.52 -11.93
N ILE A 106 -9.91 -3.62 -11.84
CA ILE A 106 -9.07 -3.90 -13.01
C ILE A 106 -9.34 -5.30 -13.57
N LEU A 107 -9.44 -6.29 -12.68
CA LEU A 107 -9.68 -7.67 -13.12
C LEU A 107 -11.07 -7.82 -13.74
N HIS A 108 -12.06 -7.13 -13.20
CA HIS A 108 -13.41 -7.14 -13.76
C HIS A 108 -13.41 -6.59 -15.19
N ASP A 109 -12.76 -5.44 -15.40
CA ASP A 109 -12.67 -4.82 -16.71
C ASP A 109 -11.92 -5.68 -17.72
N ARG A 110 -10.98 -6.51 -17.24
CA ARG A 110 -10.14 -7.32 -18.11
C ARG A 110 -10.57 -8.79 -18.15
N GLY A 111 -11.80 -9.07 -17.76
CA GLY A 111 -12.32 -10.42 -17.83
C GLY A 111 -11.77 -11.36 -16.76
N GLY A 112 -11.29 -10.83 -15.64
CA GLY A 112 -10.82 -11.63 -14.53
C GLY A 112 -9.41 -12.19 -14.69
N THR A 113 -8.64 -11.70 -15.65
CA THR A 113 -7.27 -12.17 -15.89
C THR A 113 -6.30 -11.54 -14.90
N ILE A 114 -5.52 -12.37 -14.24
CA ILE A 114 -4.50 -11.91 -13.30
C ILE A 114 -3.20 -11.51 -13.99
#